data_60ddfd40d98da14617120571606e41bf
#
_entry.id   60ddfd40d98da14617120571606e41bf
#
_cell.length_a   1.000
_cell.length_b   1.000
_cell.length_c   1.000
_cell.angle_alpha   90.00
_cell.angle_beta   90.00
_cell.angle_gamma   90.00
#
_symmetry.space_group_name_H-M   'P 1'
#
loop_
_entity.id
_entity.type
_entity.pdbx_description
1 polymer ?
#
loop_
_entity_poly.entity_id
_entity_poly.type
_entity_poly.pdbx_seq_one_letter_code
_entity_poly.pdbx_strand_id
1 'polypeptide(L)'
;MKIYNYGKFPKDCTYKYGNIASLEDSEIEILKNMGISNIYYWYASGNFEGSGKMLCKKDNLWHIHDMSHCSCYDCIENINLSPYGGYSSLKELKLKCTDELFKEIEPLFNKAKKDKHK
;
A
#
# COMPACT_ATOMS: atom_id res chain seq x y z
N MET A 1 -13.26 -8.71 1.89
CA MET A 1 -12.04 -7.87 1.81
C MET A 1 -12.08 -7.06 0.53
N LYS A 2 -11.84 -5.76 0.64
CA LYS A 2 -11.74 -4.90 -0.54
C LYS A 2 -10.29 -4.83 -1.00
N ILE A 3 -10.07 -5.05 -2.31
CA ILE A 3 -8.75 -4.98 -2.92
C ILE A 3 -8.84 -4.04 -4.11
N TYR A 4 -7.99 -3.00 -4.10
CA TYR A 4 -7.95 -2.00 -5.17
C TYR A 4 -6.51 -1.83 -5.66
N ASN A 5 -6.31 -2.09 -6.95
CA ASN A 5 -5.05 -1.83 -7.63
C ASN A 5 -5.20 -0.57 -8.45
N TYR A 6 -4.43 0.48 -8.10
CA TYR A 6 -4.46 1.74 -8.85
C TYR A 6 -4.07 1.53 -10.31
N GLY A 7 -3.14 0.61 -10.57
CA GLY A 7 -2.81 0.19 -11.93
C GLY A 7 -1.95 1.15 -12.73
N LYS A 8 -1.34 2.12 -12.07
CA LYS A 8 -0.40 3.05 -12.71
C LYS A 8 0.44 3.74 -11.65
N PHE A 9 1.51 4.44 -12.07
CA PHE A 9 2.31 5.21 -11.14
C PHE A 9 1.56 6.47 -10.71
N PRO A 10 1.63 6.85 -9.42
CA PRO A 10 1.13 8.15 -8.98
C PRO A 10 1.83 9.29 -9.72
N LYS A 11 1.11 10.37 -9.98
CA LYS A 11 1.57 11.48 -10.80
C LYS A 11 2.91 12.07 -10.34
N ASP A 12 3.06 12.28 -9.04
CA ASP A 12 4.24 12.93 -8.45
C ASP A 12 5.18 11.95 -7.76
N CYS A 13 5.10 10.67 -8.10
CA CYS A 13 5.95 9.65 -7.51
C CYS A 13 7.42 9.84 -7.91
N THR A 14 8.31 9.87 -6.91
CA THR A 14 9.74 10.05 -7.15
C THR A 14 10.46 8.75 -7.49
N TYR A 15 9.98 7.63 -6.96
CA TYR A 15 10.59 6.32 -7.21
C TYR A 15 9.67 5.47 -8.07
N LYS A 16 10.03 5.35 -9.35
CA LYS A 16 9.28 4.57 -10.34
C LYS A 16 10.22 3.53 -10.91
N TYR A 17 10.02 2.28 -10.54
CA TYR A 17 10.85 1.19 -11.02
C TYR A 17 10.01 0.01 -11.44
N GLY A 18 10.30 -0.52 -12.62
CA GLY A 18 9.62 -1.69 -13.16
C GLY A 18 8.40 -1.34 -13.99
N ASN A 19 7.64 -2.36 -14.32
CA ASN A 19 6.38 -2.24 -15.05
C ASN A 19 5.21 -2.48 -14.11
N ILE A 20 4.13 -1.73 -14.31
CA ILE A 20 2.93 -1.87 -13.47
C ILE A 20 2.50 -3.33 -13.44
N ALA A 21 2.23 -3.82 -12.25
CA ALA A 21 1.90 -5.21 -11.98
C ALA A 21 0.79 -5.32 -10.94
N SER A 22 0.38 -6.53 -10.64
CA SER A 22 -0.63 -6.83 -9.63
C SER A 22 -0.06 -7.79 -8.61
N LEU A 23 -0.59 -7.75 -7.39
CA LEU A 23 -0.32 -8.78 -6.40
C LEU A 23 -0.87 -10.11 -6.90
N GLU A 24 -0.14 -11.19 -6.64
CA GLU A 24 -0.58 -12.54 -6.97
C GLU A 24 -1.59 -13.04 -5.94
N ASP A 25 -2.38 -14.03 -6.32
CA ASP A 25 -3.38 -14.60 -5.42
C ASP A 25 -2.75 -15.15 -4.14
N SER A 26 -1.57 -15.74 -4.24
CA SER A 26 -0.84 -16.24 -3.07
C SER A 26 -0.45 -15.14 -2.11
N GLU A 27 -0.04 -13.97 -2.63
CA GLU A 27 0.31 -12.82 -1.82
C GLU A 27 -0.93 -12.24 -1.14
N ILE A 28 -2.04 -12.14 -1.86
CA ILE A 28 -3.32 -11.68 -1.30
C ILE A 28 -3.77 -12.61 -0.17
N GLU A 29 -3.60 -13.92 -0.33
CA GLU A 29 -3.97 -14.89 0.69
C GLU A 29 -3.13 -14.69 1.97
N ILE A 30 -1.84 -14.42 1.82
CA ILE A 30 -0.98 -14.11 2.96
C ILE A 30 -1.49 -12.89 3.72
N LEU A 31 -1.84 -11.83 3.00
CA LEU A 31 -2.36 -10.61 3.60
C LEU A 31 -3.69 -10.85 4.32
N LYS A 32 -4.58 -11.65 3.72
CA LYS A 32 -5.84 -12.05 4.36
C LYS A 32 -5.58 -12.79 5.67
N ASN A 33 -4.64 -13.72 5.65
CA ASN A 33 -4.31 -14.53 6.82
C ASN A 33 -3.67 -13.70 7.94
N MET A 34 -3.11 -12.53 7.61
CA MET A 34 -2.61 -11.58 8.60
C MET A 34 -3.71 -10.72 9.23
N GLY A 35 -4.96 -10.88 8.79
CA GLY A 35 -6.07 -10.10 9.31
C GLY A 35 -6.28 -8.74 8.65
N ILE A 36 -5.68 -8.52 7.48
CA ILE A 36 -5.85 -7.26 6.75
C ILE A 36 -7.21 -7.27 6.07
N SER A 37 -8.00 -6.21 6.25
CA SER A 37 -9.37 -6.16 5.75
C SER A 37 -9.52 -5.39 4.44
N ASN A 38 -8.78 -4.31 4.25
CA ASN A 38 -8.87 -3.49 3.04
C ASN A 38 -7.48 -3.20 2.52
N ILE A 39 -7.29 -3.32 1.20
CA ILE A 39 -6.00 -3.13 0.55
C ILE A 39 -6.18 -2.19 -0.64
N TYR A 40 -5.41 -1.11 -0.65
CA TYR A 40 -5.33 -0.15 -1.75
C TYR A 40 -3.85 -0.01 -2.10
N TYR A 41 -3.48 -0.31 -3.35
CA TYR A 41 -2.06 -0.33 -3.69
C TYR A 41 -1.80 0.07 -5.14
N TRP A 42 -0.56 0.43 -5.40
CA TRP A 42 0.03 0.40 -6.73
C TRP A 42 1.35 -0.33 -6.63
N TYR A 43 1.71 -1.05 -7.66
CA TYR A 43 2.89 -1.90 -7.64
C TYR A 43 3.50 -2.00 -9.03
N ALA A 44 4.84 -1.98 -9.09
CA ALA A 44 5.57 -2.18 -10.33
C ALA A 44 6.76 -3.09 -10.03
N SER A 45 7.09 -3.96 -10.98
CA SER A 45 8.12 -4.98 -10.80
C SER A 45 8.88 -5.21 -12.09
N GLY A 46 10.18 -5.51 -11.97
CA GLY A 46 11.02 -5.86 -13.11
C GLY A 46 12.48 -5.95 -12.72
N ASN A 47 13.24 -6.78 -13.45
CA ASN A 47 14.69 -6.94 -13.27
C ASN A 47 15.09 -7.20 -11.81
N PHE A 48 14.33 -8.06 -11.11
CA PHE A 48 14.56 -8.45 -9.71
C PHE A 48 14.35 -7.33 -8.70
N GLU A 49 13.79 -6.21 -9.10
CA GLU A 49 13.46 -5.09 -8.21
C GLU A 49 12.03 -4.66 -8.43
N GLY A 50 11.53 -3.83 -7.52
CA GLY A 50 10.20 -3.28 -7.66
C GLY A 50 10.00 -2.04 -6.84
N SER A 51 8.87 -1.37 -7.07
CA SER A 51 8.44 -0.20 -6.33
C SER A 51 6.95 -0.30 -6.06
N GLY A 52 6.48 0.41 -5.04
CA GLY A 52 5.05 0.45 -4.75
C GLY A 52 4.74 0.89 -3.35
N LYS A 53 3.47 1.17 -3.13
CA LYS A 53 2.93 1.52 -1.82
C LYS A 53 1.60 0.82 -1.63
N MET A 54 1.34 0.43 -0.40
CA MET A 54 0.07 -0.17 -0.02
C MET A 54 -0.51 0.59 1.17
N LEU A 55 -1.75 1.02 1.02
CA LEU A 55 -2.55 1.54 2.13
C LEU A 55 -3.51 0.43 2.53
N CYS A 56 -3.42 -0.02 3.78
CA CYS A 56 -4.24 -1.14 4.22
C CYS A 56 -4.78 -0.92 5.63
N LYS A 57 -5.82 -1.68 5.97
CA LYS A 57 -6.47 -1.57 7.27
C LYS A 57 -6.39 -2.90 8.01
N LYS A 58 -5.96 -2.84 9.27
CA LYS A 58 -5.91 -4.00 10.17
C LYS A 58 -6.24 -3.54 11.59
N ASP A 59 -7.13 -4.28 12.26
CA ASP A 59 -7.54 -3.97 13.64
C ASP A 59 -8.02 -2.52 13.81
N ASN A 60 -8.77 -2.03 12.81
CA ASN A 60 -9.29 -0.66 12.77
C ASN A 60 -8.22 0.43 12.66
N LEU A 61 -7.00 0.06 12.32
CA LEU A 61 -5.89 1.01 12.09
C LEU A 61 -5.48 0.99 10.63
N TRP A 62 -5.19 2.17 10.09
CA TRP A 62 -4.65 2.33 8.76
C TRP A 62 -3.13 2.25 8.79
N HIS A 63 -2.56 1.53 7.83
CA HIS A 63 -1.11 1.36 7.72
C HIS A 63 -0.66 1.65 6.30
N ILE A 64 0.57 2.15 6.19
CA ILE A 64 1.23 2.33 4.90
C ILE A 64 2.41 1.38 4.86
N HIS A 65 2.46 0.53 3.85
CA HIS A 65 3.56 -0.41 3.63
C HIS A 65 4.29 -0.06 2.34
N ASP A 66 5.61 0.05 2.42
CA ASP A 66 6.45 0.24 1.25
C ASP A 66 6.68 -1.10 0.58
N MET A 67 6.22 -1.24 -0.66
CA MET A 67 6.33 -2.47 -1.44
C MET A 67 7.61 -2.53 -2.27
N SER A 68 8.49 -1.54 -2.13
CA SER A 68 9.78 -1.55 -2.82
C SER A 68 10.63 -2.72 -2.34
N HIS A 69 11.27 -3.40 -3.29
CA HIS A 69 12.09 -4.56 -2.96
C HIS A 69 13.22 -4.74 -3.97
N CYS A 70 14.20 -5.54 -3.58
CA CYS A 70 15.27 -6.01 -4.45
C CYS A 70 15.12 -7.52 -4.65
N SER A 71 16.09 -8.14 -5.29
CA SER A 71 16.07 -9.60 -5.50
C SER A 71 16.13 -10.42 -4.22
N CYS A 72 16.42 -9.77 -3.08
CA CYS A 72 16.61 -10.46 -1.80
C CYS A 72 15.30 -10.83 -1.11
N TYR A 73 14.19 -10.16 -1.44
CA TYR A 73 12.90 -10.40 -0.78
C TYR A 73 11.73 -9.92 -1.65
N ASP A 74 10.55 -10.40 -1.30
CA ASP A 74 9.31 -10.08 -1.99
C ASP A 74 8.74 -8.74 -1.50
N CYS A 75 7.78 -8.18 -2.25
CA CYS A 75 7.16 -6.90 -1.96
C CYS A 75 6.36 -6.88 -0.65
N ILE A 76 5.97 -8.03 -0.12
CA ILE A 76 5.23 -8.11 1.16
C ILE A 76 6.01 -8.83 2.25
N GLU A 77 7.21 -9.31 1.98
CA GLU A 77 7.97 -10.16 2.92
C GLU A 77 8.26 -9.46 4.24
N ASN A 78 8.56 -8.17 4.21
CA ASN A 78 8.91 -7.42 5.41
C ASN A 78 7.78 -6.54 5.92
N ILE A 79 6.54 -6.90 5.61
CA ILE A 79 5.40 -6.11 6.05
C ILE A 79 5.31 -6.10 7.57
N ASN A 80 5.21 -4.90 8.16
CA ASN A 80 5.10 -4.73 9.60
C ASN A 80 3.92 -3.80 9.89
N LEU A 81 2.87 -4.37 10.45
CA LEU A 81 1.64 -3.66 10.77
C LEU A 81 1.45 -3.58 12.28
N SER A 82 2.49 -3.11 12.96
CA SER A 82 2.46 -2.92 14.40
C SER A 82 1.35 -1.92 14.81
N PRO A 83 0.61 -2.19 15.90
CA PRO A 83 -0.37 -1.23 16.40
C PRO A 83 0.22 0.14 16.70
N TYR A 84 1.51 0.20 16.98
CA TYR A 84 2.19 1.47 17.26
C TYR A 84 2.54 2.25 15.99
N GLY A 85 2.50 1.60 14.84
CA GLY A 85 2.77 2.25 13.56
C GLY A 85 1.52 2.62 12.77
N GLY A 86 0.34 2.36 13.32
CA GLY A 86 -0.92 2.58 12.62
C GLY A 86 -1.55 3.93 12.93
N TYR A 87 -2.50 4.32 12.08
CA TYR A 87 -3.26 5.57 12.23
C TYR A 87 -4.71 5.21 12.48
N SER A 88 -5.34 5.91 13.46
CA SER A 88 -6.72 5.62 13.84
C SER A 88 -7.74 6.05 12.77
N SER A 89 -7.37 6.96 11.88
CA SER A 89 -8.25 7.44 10.83
C SER A 89 -7.44 7.90 9.61
N LEU A 90 -8.11 8.03 8.48
CA LEU A 90 -7.48 8.59 7.27
C LEU A 90 -7.07 10.05 7.48
N LYS A 91 -7.85 10.78 8.28
CA LYS A 91 -7.52 12.17 8.61
C LYS A 91 -6.20 12.25 9.38
N GLU A 92 -6.02 11.39 10.38
CA GLU A 92 -4.78 11.32 11.15
C GLU A 92 -3.59 10.95 10.26
N LEU A 93 -3.78 9.96 9.39
CA LEU A 93 -2.74 9.54 8.45
C LEU A 93 -2.28 10.73 7.59
N LYS A 94 -3.21 11.48 7.03
CA LYS A 94 -2.90 12.63 6.19
C LYS A 94 -2.14 13.71 6.96
N LEU A 95 -2.52 13.95 8.22
CA LEU A 95 -1.86 14.95 9.05
C LEU A 95 -0.45 14.56 9.45
N LYS A 96 -0.19 13.27 9.64
CA LYS A 96 1.08 12.80 10.21
C LYS A 96 2.09 12.29 9.19
N CYS A 97 1.67 11.89 7.99
CA CYS A 97 2.63 11.42 7.01
C CYS A 97 3.33 12.60 6.32
N THR A 98 4.54 12.35 5.81
CA THR A 98 5.30 13.38 5.11
C THR A 98 4.65 13.71 3.77
N ASP A 99 4.94 14.91 3.25
CA ASP A 99 4.42 15.32 1.94
C ASP A 99 4.91 14.38 0.82
N GLU A 100 6.17 13.94 0.91
CA GLU A 100 6.73 13.02 -0.08
C GLU A 100 6.01 11.67 -0.08
N LEU A 101 5.76 11.12 1.10
CA LEU A 101 5.02 9.87 1.22
C LEU A 101 3.59 10.04 0.73
N PHE A 102 2.94 11.14 1.09
CA PHE A 102 1.56 11.39 0.70
C PHE A 102 1.40 11.45 -0.82
N LYS A 103 2.36 12.04 -1.54
CA LYS A 103 2.33 12.06 -3.00
C LYS A 103 2.24 10.66 -3.60
N GLU A 104 2.90 9.70 -2.96
CA GLU A 104 2.91 8.33 -3.45
C GLU A 104 1.66 7.53 -3.10
N ILE A 105 0.90 7.96 -2.10
CA ILE A 105 -0.32 7.26 -1.67
C ILE A 105 -1.61 8.03 -1.95
N GLU A 106 -1.52 9.26 -2.46
CA GLU A 106 -2.70 10.11 -2.65
C GLU A 106 -3.83 9.43 -3.45
N PRO A 107 -3.56 8.76 -4.58
CA PRO A 107 -4.65 8.08 -5.30
C PRO A 107 -5.26 6.94 -4.49
N LEU A 108 -4.48 6.27 -3.66
CA LEU A 108 -4.97 5.22 -2.77
C LEU A 108 -5.80 5.81 -1.64
N PHE A 109 -5.32 6.91 -1.05
CA PHE A 109 -6.01 7.64 -0.02
C PHE A 109 -7.37 8.14 -0.50
N ASN A 110 -7.41 8.72 -1.69
CA ASN A 110 -8.66 9.25 -2.27
C ASN A 110 -9.68 8.12 -2.49
N LYS A 111 -9.23 6.97 -2.95
CA LYS A 111 -10.12 5.82 -3.16
C LYS A 111 -10.63 5.28 -1.82
N ALA A 112 -9.77 5.15 -0.83
CA ALA A 112 -10.16 4.69 0.50
C ALA A 112 -11.18 5.65 1.14
N LYS A 113 -10.97 6.95 0.96
CA LYS A 113 -11.88 7.98 1.46
C LYS A 113 -13.26 7.88 0.82
N LYS A 114 -13.31 7.64 -0.49
CA LYS A 114 -14.58 7.45 -1.20
C LYS A 114 -15.32 6.21 -0.69
N ASP A 115 -14.60 5.11 -0.51
CA ASP A 115 -15.20 3.86 -0.06
C ASP A 115 -15.75 3.98 1.36
N LYS A 116 -15.12 4.80 2.21
CA LYS A 116 -15.57 5.02 3.58
C LYS A 116 -16.94 5.70 3.65
N HIS A 117 -17.27 6.51 2.63
CA HIS A 117 -18.52 7.28 2.62
C HIS A 117 -19.68 6.58 1.90
N LYS A 118 -19.51 5.33 1.49
CA LYS A 118 -20.57 4.55 0.86
C LYS A 118 -21.44 3.82 1.87
#